data_36f1f55fdac7063a198e8e600b2797ff
#
_entry.id   36f1f55fdac7063a198e8e600b2797ff
#
_cell.length_a   1.000
_cell.length_b   1.000
_cell.length_c   1.000
_cell.angle_alpha   90.00
_cell.angle_beta   90.00
_cell.angle_gamma   90.00
#
_symmetry.space_group_name_H-M   'P 1'
#
loop_
_entity.id
_entity.type
_entity.pdbx_description
1 polymer ?
#
loop_
_entity_poly.entity_id
_entity_poly.type
_entity_poly.pdbx_seq_one_letter_code
_entity_poly.pdbx_strand_id
1 'polypeptide(L)'
;MRSQRTAIRHPRKNEPVLWVIDSEQWPRACLRAELIERGYDPYGFITISDALDSLSRPASSKPEAIILELRGQNLTNDLVEAIRNLRVSTIVLGGSLELNEPLIQHERWEVVLKRPVSLGKIAEVVQEIVSKHRMTAQGYSDHLISDERNCFK
;
A
#
# COMPACT_ATOMS: atom_id res chain seq x y z
N MET A 1 -14.60 -33.73 15.36
CA MET A 1 -13.82 -32.78 14.52
C MET A 1 -14.75 -31.66 14.08
N ARG A 2 -14.60 -30.49 14.67
CA ARG A 2 -15.36 -29.30 14.23
C ARG A 2 -14.59 -28.67 13.06
N SER A 3 -15.18 -28.76 11.87
CA SER A 3 -14.71 -28.05 10.69
C SER A 3 -14.82 -26.54 10.96
N GLN A 4 -13.68 -25.89 11.13
CA GLN A 4 -13.62 -24.44 11.13
C GLN A 4 -13.89 -23.99 9.68
N ARG A 5 -15.12 -23.61 9.41
CA ARG A 5 -15.45 -22.86 8.20
C ARG A 5 -14.74 -21.51 8.31
N THR A 6 -13.66 -21.36 7.59
CA THR A 6 -13.03 -20.07 7.38
C THR A 6 -14.07 -19.19 6.70
N ALA A 7 -14.65 -18.27 7.45
CA ALA A 7 -15.60 -17.32 6.89
C ALA A 7 -14.86 -16.51 5.82
N ILE A 8 -15.26 -16.66 4.57
CA ILE A 8 -14.81 -15.82 3.47
C ILE A 8 -15.31 -14.41 3.79
N ARG A 9 -14.43 -13.56 4.28
CA ARG A 9 -14.77 -12.16 4.55
C ARG A 9 -14.89 -11.45 3.19
N HIS A 10 -16.11 -11.05 2.86
CA HIS A 10 -16.31 -10.17 1.71
C HIS A 10 -15.80 -8.77 2.08
N PRO A 11 -14.94 -8.16 1.26
CA PRO A 11 -14.45 -6.81 1.52
C PRO A 11 -15.65 -5.85 1.61
N ARG A 12 -15.64 -5.03 2.65
CA ARG A 12 -16.65 -3.98 2.79
C ARG A 12 -16.38 -2.93 1.70
N LYS A 13 -17.44 -2.40 1.12
CA LYS A 13 -17.41 -1.53 -0.07
C LYS A 13 -16.52 -0.26 0.02
N ASN A 14 -15.96 0.03 1.20
CA ASN A 14 -15.14 1.23 1.48
C ASN A 14 -13.82 0.95 2.19
N GLU A 15 -13.35 -0.31 2.25
CA GLU A 15 -12.06 -0.61 2.84
C GLU A 15 -10.94 -0.14 1.91
N PRO A 16 -9.91 0.59 2.41
CA PRO A 16 -8.79 1.01 1.58
C PRO A 16 -8.03 -0.17 0.99
N VAL A 17 -7.85 -0.15 -0.32
CA VAL A 17 -7.05 -1.16 -1.03
C VAL A 17 -5.57 -0.87 -0.81
N LEU A 18 -4.83 -1.90 -0.43
CA LEU A 18 -3.39 -1.86 -0.25
C LEU A 18 -2.72 -2.93 -1.10
N TRP A 19 -1.49 -2.67 -1.51
CA TRP A 19 -0.63 -3.70 -2.08
C TRP A 19 0.45 -4.10 -1.08
N VAL A 20 0.60 -5.40 -0.88
CA VAL A 20 1.67 -6.00 -0.09
C VAL A 20 2.54 -6.82 -1.04
N ILE A 21 3.71 -6.28 -1.37
CA ILE A 21 4.65 -6.90 -2.29
C ILE A 21 5.81 -7.48 -1.47
N ASP A 22 5.88 -8.78 -1.40
CA ASP A 22 6.91 -9.53 -0.68
C ASP A 22 7.11 -10.88 -1.37
N SER A 23 8.36 -11.20 -1.70
CA SER A 23 8.70 -12.47 -2.35
C SER A 23 8.46 -13.69 -1.46
N GLU A 24 8.48 -13.51 -0.14
CA GLU A 24 8.27 -14.60 0.82
C GLU A 24 6.78 -14.73 1.19
N GLN A 25 6.26 -15.93 1.07
CA GLN A 25 4.86 -16.23 1.31
C GLN A 25 4.43 -15.93 2.75
N TRP A 26 5.22 -16.36 3.72
CA TRP A 26 4.83 -16.28 5.11
C TRP A 26 4.77 -14.86 5.66
N PRO A 27 5.80 -14.03 5.51
CA PRO A 27 5.71 -12.62 5.88
C PRO A 27 4.60 -11.87 5.15
N ARG A 28 4.40 -12.13 3.86
CA ARG A 28 3.32 -11.53 3.08
C ARG A 28 1.94 -11.88 3.65
N ALA A 29 1.72 -13.15 3.99
CA ALA A 29 0.46 -13.62 4.56
C ALA A 29 0.20 -13.02 5.96
N CYS A 30 1.21 -12.95 6.81
CA CYS A 30 1.10 -12.39 8.16
C CYS A 30 0.78 -10.89 8.12
N LEU A 31 1.44 -10.13 7.27
CA LEU A 31 1.17 -8.70 7.12
C LEU A 31 -0.24 -8.46 6.57
N ARG A 32 -0.67 -9.22 5.59
CA ARG A 32 -2.04 -9.13 5.08
C ARG A 32 -3.09 -9.41 6.15
N ALA A 33 -2.88 -10.44 6.98
CA ALA A 33 -3.78 -10.76 8.08
C ALA A 33 -3.91 -9.60 9.07
N GLU A 34 -2.79 -9.01 9.47
CA GLU A 34 -2.77 -7.83 10.35
C GLU A 34 -3.53 -6.64 9.76
N LEU A 35 -3.32 -6.37 8.48
CA LEU A 35 -3.98 -5.27 7.80
C LEU A 35 -5.49 -5.50 7.63
N ILE A 36 -5.92 -6.73 7.35
CA ILE A 36 -7.33 -7.10 7.29
C ILE A 36 -8.02 -6.85 8.64
N GLU A 37 -7.40 -7.23 9.75
CA GLU A 37 -7.94 -6.99 11.08
C GLU A 37 -8.10 -5.51 11.40
N ARG A 38 -7.28 -4.66 10.80
CA ARG A 38 -7.35 -3.21 10.96
C ARG A 38 -8.31 -2.50 10.00
N GLY A 39 -9.02 -3.25 9.16
CA GLY A 39 -10.06 -2.72 8.27
C GLY A 39 -9.58 -2.34 6.88
N TYR A 40 -8.47 -2.88 6.41
CA TYR A 40 -7.97 -2.70 5.06
C TYR A 40 -8.28 -3.89 4.15
N ASP A 41 -8.17 -3.66 2.84
CA ASP A 41 -8.28 -4.68 1.80
C ASP A 41 -6.93 -4.89 1.10
N PRO A 42 -6.01 -5.68 1.70
CA PRO A 42 -4.67 -5.88 1.18
C PRO A 42 -4.61 -6.98 0.12
N TYR A 43 -4.05 -6.66 -1.04
CA TYR A 43 -3.70 -7.62 -2.09
C TYR A 43 -2.22 -7.97 -2.01
N GLY A 44 -1.90 -9.26 -1.99
CA GLY A 44 -0.53 -9.77 -1.93
C GLY A 44 0.03 -10.07 -3.31
N PHE A 45 1.28 -9.67 -3.55
CA PHE A 45 2.02 -9.98 -4.77
C PHE A 45 3.43 -10.45 -4.43
N ILE A 46 3.95 -11.36 -5.24
CA ILE A 46 5.31 -11.89 -5.09
C ILE A 46 6.31 -10.87 -5.62
N THR A 47 6.00 -10.24 -6.75
CA THR A 47 6.87 -9.28 -7.43
C THR A 47 6.14 -7.96 -7.73
N ILE A 48 6.93 -6.91 -7.95
CA ILE A 48 6.41 -5.62 -8.41
C ILE A 48 5.73 -5.79 -9.77
N SER A 49 6.29 -6.57 -10.67
CA SER A 49 5.71 -6.81 -11.99
C SER A 49 4.32 -7.43 -11.90
N ASP A 50 4.11 -8.41 -11.00
CA ASP A 50 2.80 -9.01 -10.78
C ASP A 50 1.77 -7.97 -10.29
N ALA A 51 2.19 -7.09 -9.40
CA ALA A 51 1.34 -6.01 -8.90
C ALA A 51 0.95 -5.03 -10.02
N LEU A 52 1.91 -4.60 -10.83
CA LEU A 52 1.67 -3.71 -11.96
C LEU A 52 0.76 -4.36 -13.01
N ASP A 53 0.97 -5.63 -13.31
CA ASP A 53 0.14 -6.39 -14.26
C ASP A 53 -1.31 -6.51 -13.80
N SER A 54 -1.55 -6.49 -12.48
CA SER A 54 -2.90 -6.53 -11.94
C SER A 54 -3.77 -5.35 -12.38
N LEU A 55 -3.17 -4.20 -12.69
CA LEU A 55 -3.88 -3.00 -13.12
C LEU A 55 -4.53 -3.14 -14.49
N SER A 56 -4.07 -4.07 -15.32
CA SER A 56 -4.68 -4.34 -16.63
C SER A 56 -5.98 -5.14 -16.55
N ARG A 57 -6.35 -5.64 -15.38
CA ARG A 57 -7.59 -6.40 -15.17
C ARG A 57 -8.79 -5.46 -15.02
N PRO A 58 -9.97 -5.77 -15.61
CA PRO A 58 -11.12 -4.86 -15.66
C PRO A 58 -11.67 -4.44 -14.28
N ALA A 59 -11.52 -5.28 -13.26
CA ALA A 59 -12.03 -5.03 -11.90
C ALA A 59 -10.97 -4.51 -10.93
N SER A 60 -9.76 -4.20 -11.41
CA SER A 60 -8.67 -3.75 -10.56
C SER A 60 -8.81 -2.27 -10.22
N SER A 61 -8.42 -1.92 -9.02
CA SER A 61 -8.30 -0.55 -8.58
C SER A 61 -6.87 -0.26 -8.13
N LYS A 62 -6.47 0.99 -8.33
CA LYS A 62 -5.22 1.52 -7.83
C LYS A 62 -5.21 1.47 -6.29
N PRO A 63 -4.14 1.02 -5.64
CA PRO A 63 -4.08 0.99 -4.19
C PRO A 63 -3.95 2.39 -3.59
N GLU A 64 -4.35 2.54 -2.34
CA GLU A 64 -4.12 3.78 -1.58
C GLU A 64 -2.70 3.87 -1.02
N ALA A 65 -2.07 2.73 -0.77
CA ALA A 65 -0.66 2.63 -0.39
C ALA A 65 -0.06 1.31 -0.85
N ILE A 66 1.26 1.32 -1.04
CA ILE A 66 2.06 0.15 -1.40
C ILE A 66 3.03 -0.13 -0.26
N ILE A 67 3.08 -1.37 0.21
CA ILE A 67 4.09 -1.86 1.13
C ILE A 67 5.01 -2.78 0.33
N LEU A 68 6.25 -2.37 0.15
CA LEU A 68 7.24 -3.04 -0.69
C LEU A 68 8.40 -3.56 0.15
N GLU A 69 8.48 -4.89 0.30
CA GLU A 69 9.67 -5.56 0.84
C GLU A 69 10.70 -5.74 -0.27
N LEU A 70 11.89 -5.19 -0.08
CA LEU A 70 12.95 -5.22 -1.09
C LEU A 70 13.62 -6.57 -1.25
N ARG A 71 13.66 -7.38 -0.19
CA ARG A 71 14.26 -8.71 -0.22
C ARG A 71 13.63 -9.56 -1.33
N GLY A 72 14.48 -10.12 -2.19
CA GLY A 72 14.04 -10.96 -3.29
C GLY A 72 13.41 -10.23 -4.47
N GLN A 73 13.37 -8.89 -4.44
CA GLN A 73 12.95 -8.09 -5.59
C GLN A 73 14.18 -7.74 -6.45
N ASN A 74 14.08 -7.98 -7.74
CA ASN A 74 15.08 -7.55 -8.71
C ASN A 74 14.71 -6.16 -9.23
N LEU A 75 15.03 -5.12 -8.47
CA LEU A 75 14.72 -3.75 -8.84
C LEU A 75 15.52 -3.30 -10.05
N THR A 76 14.83 -2.67 -10.98
CA THR A 76 15.40 -1.98 -12.12
C THR A 76 14.92 -0.53 -12.14
N ASN A 77 15.61 0.33 -12.89
CA ASN A 77 15.16 1.71 -13.09
C ASN A 77 13.72 1.77 -13.62
N ASP A 78 13.38 0.89 -14.56
CA ASP A 78 12.04 0.85 -15.17
C ASP A 78 10.96 0.51 -14.16
N LEU A 79 11.21 -0.43 -13.23
CA LEU A 79 10.26 -0.79 -12.17
C LEU A 79 10.09 0.35 -11.16
N VAL A 80 11.17 1.00 -10.78
CA VAL A 80 11.13 2.17 -9.87
C VAL A 80 10.35 3.30 -10.52
N GLU A 81 10.60 3.57 -11.79
CA GLU A 81 9.85 4.59 -12.54
C GLU A 81 8.37 4.24 -12.67
N ALA A 82 8.03 2.97 -12.92
CA ALA A 82 6.64 2.52 -12.98
C ALA A 82 5.90 2.70 -11.65
N ILE A 83 6.55 2.42 -10.52
CA ILE A 83 6.00 2.70 -9.19
C ILE A 83 5.79 4.20 -8.99
N ARG A 84 6.78 5.01 -9.34
CA ARG A 84 6.69 6.48 -9.25
C ARG A 84 5.52 7.03 -10.05
N ASN A 85 5.30 6.52 -11.25
CA ASN A 85 4.23 6.95 -12.14
C ASN A 85 2.83 6.59 -11.63
N LEU A 86 2.71 5.63 -10.72
CA LEU A 86 1.45 5.36 -10.03
C LEU A 86 1.01 6.51 -9.11
N ARG A 87 1.94 7.30 -8.61
CA ARG A 87 1.70 8.39 -7.64
C ARG A 87 0.97 7.91 -6.39
N VAL A 88 1.35 6.73 -5.92
CA VAL A 88 0.86 6.11 -4.70
C VAL A 88 1.95 6.15 -3.64
N SER A 89 1.58 6.45 -2.41
CA SER A 89 2.51 6.40 -1.29
C SER A 89 3.07 5.00 -1.12
N THR A 90 4.40 4.89 -1.15
CA THR A 90 5.10 3.62 -1.05
C THR A 90 5.95 3.57 0.22
N ILE A 91 5.67 2.57 1.05
CA ILE A 91 6.45 2.21 2.23
C ILE A 91 7.45 1.14 1.81
N VAL A 92 8.72 1.43 1.95
CA VAL A 92 9.80 0.49 1.59
C VAL A 92 10.33 -0.18 2.86
N LEU A 93 10.43 -1.50 2.82
CA LEU A 93 10.98 -2.33 3.88
C LEU A 93 12.24 -3.03 3.38
N GLY A 94 13.28 -3.06 4.17
CA GLY A 94 14.50 -3.77 3.81
C GLY A 94 15.53 -3.81 4.91
N GLY A 95 16.52 -4.67 4.74
CA GLY A 95 17.74 -4.67 5.54
C GLY A 95 18.74 -3.61 5.08
N SER A 96 19.88 -3.55 5.77
CA SER A 96 20.90 -2.54 5.45
C SER A 96 21.46 -2.65 4.03
N LEU A 97 21.59 -3.87 3.51
CA LEU A 97 22.11 -4.08 2.15
C LEU A 97 21.15 -3.54 1.09
N GLU A 98 19.88 -3.89 1.18
CA GLU A 98 18.86 -3.48 0.23
C GLU A 98 18.63 -1.97 0.29
N LEU A 99 18.58 -1.39 1.50
CA LEU A 99 18.35 0.05 1.68
C LEU A 99 19.53 0.92 1.22
N ASN A 100 20.74 0.36 1.15
CA ASN A 100 21.92 1.07 0.65
C ASN A 100 22.08 1.02 -0.88
N GLU A 101 21.21 0.27 -1.56
CA GLU A 101 21.21 0.25 -3.03
C GLU A 101 20.97 1.65 -3.62
N PRO A 102 21.75 2.08 -4.62
CA PRO A 102 21.60 3.42 -5.21
C PRO A 102 20.19 3.71 -5.73
N LEU A 103 19.51 2.72 -6.31
CA LEU A 103 18.13 2.84 -6.78
C LEU A 103 17.16 3.19 -5.67
N ILE A 104 17.41 2.74 -4.45
CA ILE A 104 16.58 3.05 -3.30
C ILE A 104 16.91 4.41 -2.74
N GLN A 105 18.18 4.74 -2.61
CA GLN A 105 18.61 6.00 -2.00
C GLN A 105 18.32 7.25 -2.85
N HIS A 106 18.31 7.12 -4.18
CA HIS A 106 18.03 8.23 -5.07
C HIS A 106 16.53 8.54 -5.26
N GLU A 107 15.66 7.66 -4.77
CA GLU A 107 14.21 7.87 -4.84
C GLU A 107 13.66 8.48 -3.56
N ARG A 108 12.55 9.20 -3.72
CA ARG A 108 11.76 9.68 -2.59
C ARG A 108 10.64 8.70 -2.30
N TRP A 109 10.86 7.89 -1.29
CA TRP A 109 9.83 7.01 -0.75
C TRP A 109 9.05 7.74 0.35
N GLU A 110 7.78 7.42 0.52
CA GLU A 110 6.98 8.02 1.59
C GLU A 110 7.55 7.68 2.97
N VAL A 111 7.88 6.42 3.19
CA VAL A 111 8.54 5.95 4.39
C VAL A 111 9.52 4.82 4.05
N VAL A 112 10.65 4.82 4.70
CA VAL A 112 11.64 3.73 4.65
C VAL A 112 11.76 3.12 6.04
N LEU A 113 11.48 1.83 6.16
CA LEU A 113 11.57 1.08 7.41
C LEU A 113 12.67 0.02 7.32
N LYS A 114 13.65 0.13 8.21
CA LYS A 114 14.74 -0.84 8.29
C LYS A 114 14.35 -2.03 9.14
N ARG A 115 14.59 -3.24 8.63
CA ARG A 115 14.43 -4.47 9.38
C ARG A 115 15.46 -4.60 10.51
N PRO A 116 15.11 -5.16 11.68
CA PRO A 116 13.80 -5.74 12.02
C PRO A 116 12.72 -4.69 12.30
N VAL A 117 11.51 -4.92 11.83
CA VAL A 117 10.36 -4.07 12.08
C VAL A 117 9.13 -4.95 12.33
N SER A 118 8.33 -4.60 13.35
CA SER A 118 7.14 -5.38 13.70
C SER A 118 5.98 -5.15 12.73
N LEU A 119 5.09 -6.14 12.64
CA LEU A 119 3.84 -5.99 11.87
C LEU A 119 2.99 -4.82 12.39
N GLY A 120 2.92 -4.65 13.71
CA GLY A 120 2.21 -3.53 14.33
C GLY A 120 2.77 -2.18 13.92
N LYS A 121 4.08 -2.04 13.84
CA LYS A 121 4.74 -0.80 13.38
C LYS A 121 4.43 -0.50 11.91
N ILE A 122 4.48 -1.50 11.05
CA ILE A 122 4.11 -1.35 9.64
C ILE A 122 2.66 -0.90 9.52
N ALA A 123 1.75 -1.54 10.24
CA ALA A 123 0.34 -1.20 10.22
C ALA A 123 0.04 0.21 10.76
N GLU A 124 0.76 0.68 11.78
CA GLU A 124 0.68 2.06 12.26
C GLU A 124 1.08 3.07 11.18
N VAL A 125 2.17 2.82 10.47
CA VAL A 125 2.64 3.68 9.38
C VAL A 125 1.61 3.72 8.24
N VAL A 126 1.02 2.58 7.88
CA VAL A 126 -0.07 2.52 6.90
C VAL A 126 -1.25 3.38 7.34
N GLN A 127 -1.64 3.28 8.60
CA GLN A 127 -2.75 4.05 9.15
C GLN A 127 -2.50 5.56 9.07
N GLU A 128 -1.31 6.02 9.41
CA GLU A 128 -0.92 7.42 9.29
C GLU A 128 -1.01 7.93 7.85
N ILE A 129 -0.49 7.16 6.89
CA ILE A 129 -0.50 7.52 5.46
C ILE A 129 -1.92 7.58 4.90
N VAL A 130 -2.73 6.55 5.11
CA VAL A 130 -4.10 6.47 4.60
C VAL A 130 -4.99 7.53 5.23
N SER A 131 -4.88 7.77 6.54
CA SER A 131 -5.63 8.81 7.24
C SER A 131 -5.29 10.20 6.71
N LYS A 132 -4.02 10.49 6.49
CA LYS A 132 -3.55 11.77 5.94
C LYS A 132 -4.13 12.03 4.55
N HIS A 133 -4.14 11.03 3.67
CA HIS A 133 -4.68 11.16 2.32
C HIS A 133 -6.19 11.41 2.33
N ARG A 134 -6.92 10.74 3.18
CA ARG A 134 -8.38 10.90 3.30
C ARG A 134 -8.77 12.25 3.86
N MET A 135 -8.04 12.78 4.83
CA MET A 135 -8.25 14.13 5.36
C MET A 135 -8.01 15.21 4.31
N THR A 136 -6.97 15.07 3.49
CA THR A 136 -6.66 16.00 2.41
C THR A 136 -7.74 15.99 1.32
N ALA A 137 -8.23 14.82 0.93
CA ALA A 137 -9.32 14.68 -0.03
C ALA A 137 -10.63 15.27 0.46
N GLN A 138 -10.94 15.12 1.75
CA GLN A 138 -12.16 15.67 2.37
C GLN A 138 -12.10 17.19 2.50
N GLY A 139 -10.97 17.75 2.89
CA GLY A 139 -10.76 19.20 2.96
C GLY A 139 -10.88 19.89 1.60
N TYR A 140 -10.50 19.23 0.53
CA TYR A 140 -10.67 19.74 -0.83
C TYR A 140 -12.14 19.73 -1.28
N SER A 141 -12.90 18.70 -0.91
CA SER A 141 -14.34 18.61 -1.20
C SER A 141 -15.14 19.69 -0.45
N ASP A 142 -14.80 19.94 0.80
CA ASP A 142 -15.47 20.99 1.60
C ASP A 142 -15.19 22.39 1.08
N HIS A 143 -14.02 22.63 0.49
CA HIS A 143 -13.67 23.92 -0.12
C HIS A 143 -14.44 24.18 -1.43
N LEU A 144 -14.67 23.16 -2.24
CA LEU A 144 -15.46 23.27 -3.46
C LEU A 144 -16.94 23.52 -3.19
N ILE A 145 -17.49 22.94 -2.12
CA ILE A 145 -18.91 23.12 -1.72
C ILE A 145 -19.14 24.53 -1.13
N SER A 146 -18.15 25.15 -0.53
CA SER A 146 -18.27 26.51 0.02
C SER A 146 -18.25 27.59 -1.08
N ASP A 147 -17.60 27.36 -2.19
CA ASP A 147 -17.48 28.30 -3.29
C ASP A 147 -18.77 28.35 -4.16
N GLU A 148 -19.48 27.23 -4.31
CA GLU A 148 -20.74 27.20 -5.06
C GLU A 148 -21.90 27.91 -4.36
N ARG A 149 -21.85 28.11 -3.04
CA ARG A 149 -22.89 28.82 -2.28
C ARG A 149 -22.77 30.32 -2.33
N ASN A 150 -21.70 30.87 -2.84
CA ASN A 150 -21.48 32.34 -2.89
C ASN A 150 -21.75 32.95 -4.27
N CYS A 151 -22.20 32.18 -5.25
CA CYS A 151 -22.51 32.68 -6.60
C CYS A 151 -23.96 33.04 -6.85
N PHE A 152 -24.84 33.00 -5.82
CA PHE A 152 -26.24 33.45 -5.94
C PHE A 152 -26.58 34.53 -4.91
N LYS A 153 -26.11 35.74 -5.14
CA LYS A 153 -26.71 36.96 -4.65
C LYS A 153 -26.71 38.05 -5.73
#